data_6aefac7a8e6420581698159ca8def859
#
_entry.id   6aefac7a8e6420581698159ca8def859
#
_cell.length_a   1.000
_cell.length_b   1.000
_cell.length_c   1.000
_cell.angle_alpha   90.00
_cell.angle_beta   90.00
_cell.angle_gamma   90.00
#
_symmetry.space_group_name_H-M   'P 1'
#
loop_
_entity.id
_entity.type
_entity.pdbx_description
1 polymer ?
#
loop_
_entity_poly.entity_id
_entity_poly.type
_entity_poly.pdbx_seq_one_letter_code
_entity_poly.pdbx_strand_id
1 'polypeptide(L)'
;MNQNLDNVSILVRYSDEMTAATYITDPAVAREKEIKDLILVLLTPEKSAVLVGKPGIGKTAIVEGLAYRIQRNLVPNRLMGFKIFRLNTTALIGNDQDGENRVLKLVNELKTMDKVILFIDEIHTLIGNGTLDLANMFKEGLSRGSIKIVGATTTYEYEHFILRDKAFLRRFDKVDVEEPTKEM
;
A
#
# COMPACT_ATOMS: atom_id res chain seq x y z
N MET A 1 1.59 -19.87 31.24
CA MET A 1 0.79 -20.19 30.03
C MET A 1 0.46 -18.95 29.22
N ASN A 2 1.44 -18.16 28.80
CA ASN A 2 1.22 -16.99 27.94
C ASN A 2 2.20 -16.96 26.77
N GLN A 3 2.50 -18.12 26.19
CA GLN A 3 3.42 -18.23 25.06
C GLN A 3 2.78 -17.98 23.69
N ASN A 4 1.46 -17.74 23.64
CA ASN A 4 0.75 -17.60 22.35
C ASN A 4 0.53 -16.16 21.89
N LEU A 5 0.86 -15.16 22.69
CA LEU A 5 0.68 -13.75 22.29
C LEU A 5 1.91 -13.16 21.60
N ASP A 6 3.09 -13.76 21.82
CA ASP A 6 4.35 -13.25 21.24
C ASP A 6 4.57 -13.69 19.78
N ASN A 7 3.75 -14.61 19.27
CA ASN A 7 3.90 -15.15 17.91
C ASN A 7 2.91 -14.57 16.89
N VAL A 8 2.13 -13.54 17.26
CA VAL A 8 1.23 -12.91 16.28
C VAL A 8 2.04 -11.98 15.39
N SER A 9 1.94 -12.18 14.08
CA SER A 9 2.53 -11.32 13.06
C SER A 9 2.23 -9.84 13.34
N ILE A 10 3.24 -9.00 13.31
CA ILE A 10 3.08 -7.54 13.41
C ILE A 10 2.18 -7.03 12.28
N LEU A 11 2.36 -7.56 11.09
CA LEU A 11 1.54 -7.20 9.94
C LEU A 11 0.05 -7.50 10.21
N VAL A 12 -0.26 -8.68 10.71
CA VAL A 12 -1.66 -9.07 11.02
C VAL A 12 -2.24 -8.19 12.13
N ARG A 13 -1.43 -7.85 13.12
CA ARG A 13 -1.87 -7.04 14.26
C ARG A 13 -2.22 -5.59 13.88
N TYR A 14 -1.47 -4.99 12.97
CA TYR A 14 -1.59 -3.57 12.60
C TYR A 14 -2.10 -3.35 11.19
N SER A 15 -2.81 -4.34 10.63
CA SER A 15 -3.41 -4.21 9.30
C SER A 15 -4.69 -5.03 9.17
N ASP A 16 -5.43 -4.72 8.11
CA ASP A 16 -6.58 -5.51 7.66
C ASP A 16 -6.25 -6.09 6.29
N GLU A 17 -6.41 -7.41 6.12
CA GLU A 17 -6.19 -8.06 4.83
C GLU A 17 -7.36 -7.83 3.90
N MET A 18 -7.18 -6.99 2.90
CA MET A 18 -8.21 -6.64 1.93
C MET A 18 -8.56 -7.81 1.00
N THR A 19 -7.61 -8.68 0.72
CA THR A 19 -7.81 -9.88 -0.11
C THR A 19 -8.53 -11.01 0.63
N ALA A 20 -8.74 -10.89 1.94
CA ALA A 20 -9.56 -11.81 2.73
C ALA A 20 -11.01 -11.32 2.89
N ALA A 21 -11.32 -10.09 2.49
CA ALA A 21 -12.67 -9.54 2.56
C ALA A 21 -13.58 -10.17 1.51
N THR A 22 -14.89 -10.17 1.76
CA THR A 22 -15.89 -10.65 0.82
C THR A 22 -16.41 -9.48 -0.03
N TYR A 23 -16.25 -9.57 -1.33
CA TYR A 23 -16.79 -8.60 -2.27
C TYR A 23 -17.88 -9.25 -3.11
N ILE A 24 -19.13 -8.79 -2.95
CA ILE A 24 -20.28 -9.29 -3.71
C ILE A 24 -20.20 -8.79 -5.16
N THR A 25 -19.80 -7.53 -5.33
CA THR A 25 -19.63 -6.90 -6.64
C THR A 25 -18.27 -6.22 -6.70
N ASP A 26 -17.83 -5.85 -7.92
CA ASP A 26 -16.58 -5.11 -8.11
C ASP A 26 -16.65 -3.75 -7.40
N PRO A 27 -15.80 -3.49 -6.39
CA PRO A 27 -15.79 -2.19 -5.69
C PRO A 27 -15.36 -1.02 -6.58
N ALA A 28 -14.70 -1.28 -7.69
CA ALA A 28 -14.09 -0.26 -8.55
C ALA A 28 -14.76 -0.18 -9.92
N VAL A 29 -16.09 -0.25 -9.95
CA VAL A 29 -16.85 -0.05 -11.20
C VAL A 29 -16.51 1.32 -11.80
N ALA A 30 -16.31 1.36 -13.13
CA ALA A 30 -15.90 2.56 -13.88
C ALA A 30 -14.50 3.10 -13.53
N ARG A 31 -13.64 2.25 -12.97
CA ARG A 31 -12.25 2.59 -12.62
C ARG A 31 -11.22 1.72 -13.36
N GLU A 32 -11.61 1.17 -14.50
CA GLU A 32 -10.76 0.24 -15.27
C GLU A 32 -9.42 0.86 -15.66
N LYS A 33 -9.42 2.15 -16.00
CA LYS A 33 -8.19 2.86 -16.38
C LYS A 33 -7.22 2.94 -15.20
N GLU A 34 -7.70 3.38 -14.04
CA GLU A 34 -6.87 3.53 -12.84
C GLU A 34 -6.36 2.19 -12.36
N ILE A 35 -7.18 1.15 -12.41
CA ILE A 35 -6.75 -0.21 -12.05
C ILE A 35 -5.70 -0.73 -13.01
N LYS A 36 -5.87 -0.50 -14.31
CA LYS A 36 -4.87 -0.88 -15.31
C LYS A 36 -3.54 -0.15 -15.06
N ASP A 37 -3.59 1.14 -14.82
CA ASP A 37 -2.39 1.93 -14.53
C ASP A 37 -1.71 1.44 -13.24
N LEU A 38 -2.49 1.15 -12.19
CA LEU A 38 -1.98 0.60 -10.94
C LEU A 38 -1.28 -0.74 -11.17
N ILE A 39 -1.91 -1.65 -11.91
CA ILE A 39 -1.32 -2.95 -12.21
C ILE A 39 -0.01 -2.80 -12.99
N LEU A 40 0.04 -1.90 -13.97
CA LEU A 40 1.25 -1.68 -14.75
C LEU A 40 2.41 -1.18 -13.88
N VAL A 41 2.14 -0.29 -12.93
CA VAL A 41 3.17 0.17 -11.98
C VAL A 41 3.65 -0.99 -11.12
N LEU A 42 2.71 -1.78 -10.56
CA LEU A 42 3.05 -2.90 -9.68
C LEU A 42 3.83 -4.00 -10.41
N LEU A 43 3.66 -4.14 -11.72
CA LEU A 43 4.43 -5.07 -12.54
C LEU A 43 5.81 -4.55 -12.90
N THR A 44 6.05 -3.25 -12.75
CA THR A 44 7.34 -2.64 -13.06
C THR A 44 8.34 -2.97 -11.96
N PRO A 45 9.50 -3.56 -12.30
CA PRO A 45 10.52 -3.90 -11.30
C PRO A 45 10.93 -2.68 -10.47
N GLU A 46 11.09 -2.91 -9.17
CA GLU A 46 11.54 -1.89 -8.20
C GLU A 46 10.60 -0.68 -8.03
N LYS A 47 9.40 -0.73 -8.61
CA LYS A 47 8.43 0.35 -8.50
C LYS A 47 7.25 -0.04 -7.64
N SER A 48 6.78 0.91 -6.86
CA SER A 48 5.52 0.91 -6.14
C SER A 48 4.65 2.06 -6.63
N ALA A 49 3.39 2.11 -6.21
CA ALA A 49 2.44 3.08 -6.72
C ALA A 49 1.98 4.05 -5.63
N VAL A 50 1.67 5.27 -6.03
CA VAL A 50 0.95 6.21 -5.19
C VAL A 50 -0.27 6.73 -5.95
N LEU A 51 -1.45 6.51 -5.37
CA LEU A 51 -2.72 7.02 -5.89
C LEU A 51 -2.89 8.46 -5.43
N VAL A 52 -3.08 9.37 -6.37
CA VAL A 52 -3.19 10.80 -6.11
C VAL A 52 -4.52 11.32 -6.62
N GLY A 53 -5.28 11.94 -5.75
CA GLY A 53 -6.59 12.50 -6.11
C GLY A 53 -7.25 13.21 -4.94
N LYS A 54 -8.35 13.87 -5.21
CA LYS A 54 -9.12 14.61 -4.20
C LYS A 54 -9.60 13.70 -3.07
N PRO A 55 -9.77 14.22 -1.84
CA PRO A 55 -10.40 13.45 -0.77
C PRO A 55 -11.78 12.93 -1.21
N GLY A 56 -12.06 11.67 -0.92
CA GLY A 56 -13.34 11.05 -1.26
C GLY A 56 -13.53 10.68 -2.72
N ILE A 57 -12.49 10.78 -3.57
CA ILE A 57 -12.59 10.46 -5.00
C ILE A 57 -12.74 8.96 -5.27
N GLY A 58 -12.38 8.10 -4.31
CA GLY A 58 -12.48 6.65 -4.45
C GLY A 58 -11.15 5.93 -4.56
N LYS A 59 -10.07 6.47 -3.98
CA LYS A 59 -8.75 5.81 -3.98
C LYS A 59 -8.78 4.45 -3.29
N THR A 60 -9.45 4.37 -2.15
CA THR A 60 -9.61 3.09 -1.43
C THR A 60 -10.40 2.08 -2.27
N ALA A 61 -11.45 2.52 -2.95
CA ALA A 61 -12.25 1.64 -3.82
C ALA A 61 -11.41 1.04 -4.96
N ILE A 62 -10.41 1.77 -5.47
CA ILE A 62 -9.49 1.25 -6.49
C ILE A 62 -8.66 0.11 -5.93
N VAL A 63 -8.13 0.23 -4.70
CA VAL A 63 -7.37 -0.83 -4.05
C VAL A 63 -8.26 -2.04 -3.73
N GLU A 64 -9.49 -1.80 -3.27
CA GLU A 64 -10.47 -2.86 -3.07
C GLU A 64 -10.79 -3.58 -4.39
N GLY A 65 -10.90 -2.83 -5.49
CA GLY A 65 -11.07 -3.39 -6.83
C GLY A 65 -9.91 -4.26 -7.28
N LEU A 66 -8.69 -3.88 -6.92
CA LEU A 66 -7.52 -4.73 -7.15
C LEU A 66 -7.59 -6.02 -6.32
N ALA A 67 -7.97 -5.92 -5.04
CA ALA A 67 -8.15 -7.09 -4.17
C ALA A 67 -9.21 -8.04 -4.73
N TYR A 68 -10.34 -7.49 -5.19
CA TYR A 68 -11.40 -8.24 -5.85
C TYR A 68 -10.86 -9.04 -7.06
N ARG A 69 -10.01 -8.42 -7.89
CA ARG A 69 -9.45 -9.07 -9.05
C ARG A 69 -8.42 -10.14 -8.69
N ILE A 70 -7.60 -9.90 -7.68
CA ILE A 70 -6.65 -10.90 -7.19
C ILE A 70 -7.38 -12.14 -6.68
N GLN A 71 -8.45 -11.97 -5.90
CA GLN A 71 -9.25 -13.07 -5.38
C GLN A 71 -9.81 -13.97 -6.50
N ARG A 72 -10.13 -13.39 -7.65
CA ARG A 72 -10.74 -14.07 -8.80
C ARG A 72 -9.75 -14.46 -9.88
N ASN A 73 -8.47 -14.28 -9.63
CA ASN A 73 -7.41 -14.54 -10.61
C ASN A 73 -7.59 -13.75 -11.93
N LEU A 74 -8.11 -12.52 -11.80
CA LEU A 74 -8.30 -11.58 -12.92
C LEU A 74 -7.15 -10.57 -13.02
N VAL A 75 -5.95 -10.99 -12.68
CA VAL A 75 -4.73 -10.20 -12.75
C VAL A 75 -3.65 -10.98 -13.51
N PRO A 76 -2.62 -10.27 -14.03
CA PRO A 76 -1.47 -10.96 -14.63
C PRO A 76 -0.81 -11.96 -13.66
N ASN A 77 -0.19 -12.99 -14.21
CA ASN A 77 0.41 -14.07 -13.42
C ASN A 77 1.34 -13.60 -12.31
N ARG A 78 2.08 -12.53 -12.56
CA ARG A 78 3.02 -11.98 -11.55
C ARG A 78 2.35 -11.40 -10.31
N LEU A 79 1.06 -11.05 -10.40
CA LEU A 79 0.29 -10.55 -9.26
C LEU A 79 -0.63 -11.60 -8.65
N MET A 80 -0.73 -12.78 -9.25
CA MET A 80 -1.55 -13.86 -8.70
C MET A 80 -1.01 -14.30 -7.34
N GLY A 81 -1.91 -14.49 -6.39
CA GLY A 81 -1.55 -14.92 -5.03
C GLY A 81 -1.02 -13.84 -4.11
N PHE A 82 -0.91 -12.60 -4.59
CA PHE A 82 -0.57 -11.48 -3.71
C PHE A 82 -1.68 -11.23 -2.69
N LYS A 83 -1.28 -10.84 -1.50
CA LYS A 83 -2.20 -10.42 -0.43
C LYS A 83 -2.03 -8.92 -0.19
N ILE A 84 -3.14 -8.20 -0.08
CA ILE A 84 -3.14 -6.77 0.18
C ILE A 84 -3.50 -6.54 1.64
N PHE A 85 -2.63 -5.83 2.35
CA PHE A 85 -2.82 -5.46 3.75
C PHE A 85 -2.93 -3.96 3.88
N ARG A 86 -4.06 -3.48 4.37
CA ARG A 86 -4.25 -2.06 4.69
C ARG A 86 -3.67 -1.78 6.06
N LEU A 87 -2.59 -1.01 6.12
CA LEU A 87 -1.93 -0.68 7.38
C LEU A 87 -2.73 0.33 8.21
N ASN A 88 -2.82 0.09 9.49
CA ASN A 88 -3.25 1.09 10.46
C ASN A 88 -2.04 1.92 10.87
N THR A 89 -1.78 3.00 10.15
CA THR A 89 -0.60 3.83 10.33
C THR A 89 -0.57 4.52 11.70
N THR A 90 -1.71 4.92 12.21
CA THR A 90 -1.81 5.57 13.52
C THR A 90 -1.35 4.63 14.63
N ALA A 91 -1.80 3.37 14.61
CA ALA A 91 -1.39 2.37 15.59
C ALA A 91 0.08 1.96 15.40
N LEU A 92 0.55 1.96 14.16
CA LEU A 92 1.92 1.53 13.83
C LEU A 92 2.98 2.54 14.27
N ILE A 93 2.69 3.84 14.24
CA ILE A 93 3.63 4.90 14.62
C ILE A 93 3.94 4.87 16.12
N GLY A 94 3.05 4.32 16.95
CA GLY A 94 3.30 4.19 18.38
C GLY A 94 4.46 3.24 18.69
N ASN A 95 5.11 3.46 19.82
CA ASN A 95 6.13 2.55 20.33
C ASN A 95 5.51 1.57 21.32
N ASP A 96 6.04 0.36 21.38
CA ASP A 96 5.69 -0.60 22.43
C ASP A 96 6.13 -0.08 23.79
N GLN A 97 5.57 -0.66 24.88
CA GLN A 97 5.91 -0.27 26.25
C GLN A 97 7.40 -0.42 26.56
N ASP A 98 8.10 -1.27 25.83
CA ASP A 98 9.53 -1.50 25.95
C ASP A 98 10.37 -0.54 25.07
N GLY A 99 9.73 0.45 24.43
CA GLY A 99 10.40 1.40 23.55
C GLY A 99 10.74 0.86 22.17
N GLU A 100 10.27 -0.33 21.82
CA GLU A 100 10.54 -0.92 20.53
C GLU A 100 9.72 -0.27 19.40
N ASN A 101 10.39 0.02 18.30
CA ASN A 101 9.76 0.64 17.13
C ASN A 101 8.97 -0.41 16.34
N ARG A 102 7.66 -0.27 16.30
CA ARG A 102 6.75 -1.18 15.56
C ARG A 102 7.01 -1.20 14.07
N VAL A 103 7.39 -0.06 13.50
CA VAL A 103 7.71 0.02 12.06
C VAL A 103 8.94 -0.81 11.74
N LEU A 104 9.97 -0.76 12.58
CA LEU A 104 11.18 -1.56 12.40
C LEU A 104 10.87 -3.07 12.51
N LYS A 105 10.03 -3.45 13.46
CA LYS A 105 9.57 -4.85 13.59
C LYS A 105 8.80 -5.29 12.33
N LEU A 106 7.94 -4.44 11.80
CA LEU A 106 7.21 -4.72 10.56
C LEU A 106 8.17 -4.93 9.38
N VAL A 107 9.14 -4.03 9.21
CA VAL A 107 10.14 -4.13 8.15
C VAL A 107 10.91 -5.45 8.26
N ASN A 108 11.34 -5.81 9.46
CA ASN A 108 12.07 -7.06 9.68
C ASN A 108 11.22 -8.30 9.39
N GLU A 109 9.93 -8.27 9.73
CA GLU A 109 8.99 -9.34 9.38
C GLU A 109 8.80 -9.47 7.86
N LEU A 110 8.65 -8.34 7.17
CA LEU A 110 8.46 -8.31 5.71
C LEU A 110 9.65 -8.86 4.94
N LYS A 111 10.86 -8.83 5.52
CA LYS A 111 12.05 -9.43 4.89
C LYS A 111 11.91 -10.94 4.69
N THR A 112 11.09 -11.59 5.48
CA THR A 112 10.85 -13.04 5.40
C THR A 112 9.58 -13.40 4.61
N MET A 113 8.84 -12.41 4.16
CA MET A 113 7.57 -12.59 3.46
C MET A 113 7.72 -12.41 1.96
N ASP A 114 6.76 -12.92 1.22
CA ASP A 114 6.69 -12.82 -0.24
C ASP A 114 5.25 -12.51 -0.67
N LYS A 115 5.08 -11.92 -1.84
CA LYS A 115 3.77 -11.61 -2.43
C LYS A 115 2.87 -10.78 -1.53
N VAL A 116 3.41 -9.69 -0.99
CA VAL A 116 2.69 -8.76 -0.12
C VAL A 116 2.58 -7.40 -0.80
N ILE A 117 1.38 -6.87 -0.81
CA ILE A 117 1.11 -5.48 -1.15
C ILE A 117 0.64 -4.78 0.12
N LEU A 118 1.35 -3.72 0.51
CA LEU A 118 0.95 -2.87 1.62
C LEU A 118 0.16 -1.68 1.08
N PHE A 119 -1.07 -1.52 1.52
CA PHE A 119 -1.84 -0.32 1.25
C PHE A 119 -1.69 0.67 2.41
N ILE A 120 -1.17 1.85 2.11
CA ILE A 120 -0.92 2.90 3.09
C ILE A 120 -1.72 4.14 2.71
N ASP A 121 -2.85 4.34 3.39
CA ASP A 121 -3.65 5.53 3.20
C ASP A 121 -2.95 6.73 3.86
N GLU A 122 -3.15 7.91 3.28
CA GLU A 122 -2.48 9.13 3.74
C GLU A 122 -0.96 8.95 3.91
N ILE A 123 -0.31 8.35 2.89
CA ILE A 123 1.11 7.99 2.94
C ILE A 123 2.01 9.19 3.23
N HIS A 124 1.57 10.40 2.92
CA HIS A 124 2.31 11.63 3.22
C HIS A 124 2.59 11.81 4.71
N THR A 125 1.77 11.22 5.60
CA THR A 125 2.00 11.28 7.04
C THR A 125 3.26 10.53 7.49
N LEU A 126 3.72 9.59 6.67
CA LEU A 126 4.92 8.79 6.92
C LEU A 126 6.15 9.31 6.19
N ILE A 127 6.00 10.39 5.43
CA ILE A 127 7.06 10.99 4.62
C ILE A 127 7.28 12.41 5.15
N GLY A 128 8.53 12.80 5.29
CA GLY A 128 8.88 14.11 5.80
C GLY A 128 8.99 14.16 7.33
N ASN A 129 9.45 15.29 7.84
CA ASN A 129 9.70 15.55 9.28
C ASN A 129 10.71 14.62 9.97
N GLY A 130 11.58 13.92 9.21
CA GLY A 130 12.74 13.23 9.74
C GLY A 130 12.48 11.99 10.59
N THR A 131 11.23 11.52 10.71
CA THR A 131 10.92 10.42 11.58
C THR A 131 10.85 9.06 10.89
N LEU A 132 10.51 9.02 9.60
CA LEU A 132 10.42 7.75 8.86
C LEU A 132 10.81 7.94 7.41
N ASP A 133 11.93 7.36 7.04
CA ASP A 133 12.32 7.24 5.64
C ASP A 133 11.81 5.91 5.09
N LEU A 134 10.55 5.89 4.68
CA LEU A 134 9.89 4.71 4.13
C LEU A 134 10.65 4.10 2.97
N ALA A 135 11.17 4.96 2.08
CA ALA A 135 11.86 4.48 0.90
C ALA A 135 13.10 3.65 1.26
N ASN A 136 13.85 4.11 2.26
CA ASN A 136 15.03 3.37 2.74
C ASN A 136 14.66 2.16 3.59
N MET A 137 13.62 2.27 4.40
CA MET A 137 13.18 1.17 5.27
C MET A 137 12.72 -0.05 4.46
N PHE A 138 12.01 0.18 3.36
CA PHE A 138 11.50 -0.89 2.50
C PHE A 138 12.38 -1.21 1.29
N LYS A 139 13.55 -0.60 1.19
CA LYS A 139 14.44 -0.70 0.04
C LYS A 139 14.73 -2.15 -0.39
N GLU A 140 15.08 -3.01 0.55
CA GLU A 140 15.42 -4.40 0.25
C GLU A 140 14.20 -5.18 -0.29
N GLY A 141 13.05 -5.06 0.36
CA GLY A 141 11.83 -5.73 -0.06
C GLY A 141 11.34 -5.24 -1.42
N LEU A 142 11.41 -3.94 -1.66
CA LEU A 142 11.05 -3.33 -2.94
C LEU A 142 11.99 -3.78 -4.06
N SER A 143 13.29 -3.85 -3.79
CA SER A 143 14.28 -4.27 -4.79
C SER A 143 14.10 -5.73 -5.20
N ARG A 144 13.73 -6.60 -4.27
CA ARG A 144 13.44 -8.01 -4.57
C ARG A 144 12.11 -8.22 -5.29
N GLY A 145 11.23 -7.22 -5.29
CA GLY A 145 9.88 -7.34 -5.86
C GLY A 145 8.92 -8.21 -5.08
N SER A 146 9.31 -8.70 -3.91
CA SER A 146 8.45 -9.52 -3.05
C SER A 146 7.44 -8.68 -2.27
N ILE A 147 7.77 -7.42 -2.03
CA ILE A 147 6.92 -6.46 -1.34
C ILE A 147 6.65 -5.30 -2.28
N LYS A 148 5.38 -4.94 -2.43
CA LYS A 148 4.95 -3.76 -3.15
C LYS A 148 4.15 -2.86 -2.23
N ILE A 149 4.16 -1.57 -2.50
CA ILE A 149 3.40 -0.58 -1.72
C ILE A 149 2.44 0.15 -2.65
N VAL A 150 1.21 0.34 -2.18
CA VAL A 150 0.25 1.25 -2.80
C VAL A 150 -0.06 2.32 -1.76
N GLY A 151 0.42 3.53 -2.00
CA GLY A 151 0.10 4.67 -1.16
C GLY A 151 -1.11 5.41 -1.71
N ALA A 152 -1.80 6.15 -0.86
CA ALA A 152 -2.85 7.07 -1.27
C ALA A 152 -2.61 8.42 -0.61
N THR A 153 -2.82 9.50 -1.38
CA THR A 153 -2.67 10.86 -0.88
C THR A 153 -3.53 11.82 -1.73
N THR A 154 -3.67 13.04 -1.25
CA THR A 154 -4.35 14.08 -2.04
C THR A 154 -3.39 14.77 -3.00
N THR A 155 -3.93 15.44 -4.00
CA THR A 155 -3.13 16.25 -4.92
C THR A 155 -2.35 17.33 -4.18
N TYR A 156 -2.98 17.99 -3.20
CA TYR A 156 -2.34 19.01 -2.37
C TYR A 156 -1.12 18.44 -1.62
N GLU A 157 -1.32 17.31 -0.90
CA GLU A 157 -0.27 16.69 -0.10
C GLU A 157 0.86 16.16 -0.97
N TYR A 158 0.52 15.61 -2.16
CA TYR A 158 1.51 15.15 -3.12
C TYR A 158 2.42 16.29 -3.58
N GLU A 159 1.84 17.42 -3.99
CA GLU A 159 2.58 18.57 -4.48
C GLU A 159 3.43 19.25 -3.40
N HIS A 160 2.91 19.31 -2.16
CA HIS A 160 3.58 20.02 -1.07
C HIS A 160 4.61 19.18 -0.31
N PHE A 161 4.42 17.87 -0.22
CA PHE A 161 5.25 17.01 0.62
C PHE A 161 6.02 15.96 -0.17
N ILE A 162 5.38 15.32 -1.15
CA ILE A 162 5.97 14.15 -1.82
C ILE A 162 6.93 14.56 -2.93
N LEU A 163 6.60 15.59 -3.73
CA LEU A 163 7.44 16.03 -4.84
C LEU A 163 8.84 16.48 -4.42
N ARG A 164 9.04 16.78 -3.16
CA ARG A 164 10.33 17.18 -2.59
C ARG A 164 11.21 16.00 -2.22
N ASP A 165 10.62 14.82 -2.09
CA ASP A 165 11.33 13.61 -1.68
C ASP A 165 11.80 12.83 -2.90
N LYS A 166 13.05 13.03 -3.28
CA LYS A 166 13.65 12.39 -4.45
C LYS A 166 13.79 10.88 -4.29
N ALA A 167 14.05 10.40 -3.08
CA ALA A 167 14.17 8.97 -2.80
C ALA A 167 12.81 8.27 -2.98
N PHE A 168 11.73 8.92 -2.56
CA PHE A 168 10.38 8.43 -2.77
C PHE A 168 10.04 8.37 -4.27
N LEU A 169 10.29 9.46 -4.99
CA LEU A 169 9.95 9.56 -6.43
C LEU A 169 10.69 8.55 -7.30
N ARG A 170 11.84 8.06 -6.87
CA ARG A 170 12.57 7.00 -7.58
C ARG A 170 11.87 5.65 -7.51
N ARG A 171 11.11 5.41 -6.45
CA ARG A 171 10.50 4.10 -6.16
C ARG A 171 9.00 4.07 -6.33
N PHE A 172 8.37 5.23 -6.39
CA PHE A 172 6.91 5.34 -6.47
C PHE A 172 6.50 6.06 -7.73
N ASP A 173 5.71 5.39 -8.56
CA ASP A 173 5.08 6.00 -9.72
C ASP A 173 3.68 6.46 -9.36
N LYS A 174 3.33 7.64 -9.82
CA LYS A 174 2.04 8.26 -9.56
C LYS A 174 0.95 7.66 -10.45
N VAL A 175 -0.19 7.37 -9.86
CA VAL A 175 -1.43 7.03 -10.56
C VAL A 175 -2.45 8.11 -10.23
N ASP A 176 -2.83 8.91 -11.22
CA ASP A 176 -3.83 9.96 -11.04
C ASP A 176 -5.24 9.36 -10.97
N VAL A 177 -5.99 9.78 -9.95
CA VAL A 177 -7.37 9.37 -9.75
C VAL A 177 -8.26 10.59 -9.94
N GLU A 178 -8.99 10.60 -11.04
CA GLU A 178 -9.88 11.69 -11.43
C GLU A 178 -11.33 11.27 -11.27
N GLU A 179 -12.23 12.25 -11.35
CA GLU A 179 -13.65 11.94 -11.37
C GLU A 179 -13.97 11.11 -12.62
N PRO A 180 -14.85 10.07 -12.47
CA PRO A 180 -15.25 9.30 -13.63
C PRO A 180 -15.89 10.22 -14.67
N THR A 181 -15.44 10.12 -15.91
CA THR A 181 -16.11 10.80 -17.02
C THR A 181 -17.52 10.24 -17.14
N LYS A 182 -18.50 11.10 -16.98
CA LYS A 182 -19.85 10.75 -17.38
C LYS A 182 -19.87 10.71 -18.90
N GLU A 183 -19.87 9.53 -19.46
CA GLU A 183 -20.27 9.37 -20.84
C GLU A 183 -21.75 9.72 -20.93
N MET A 184 -22.02 10.81 -21.58
CA MET A 184 -23.39 11.15 -21.95
C MET A 184 -23.83 10.31 -23.14
#